data_d1a8955b036896d913aedb31c648eb0e
#
_entry.id   d1a8955b036896d913aedb31c648eb0e
#
_cell.length_a   1.000
_cell.length_b   1.000
_cell.length_c   1.000
_cell.angle_alpha   90.00
_cell.angle_beta   90.00
_cell.angle_gamma   90.00
#
_symmetry.space_group_name_H-M   'P 1'
#
loop_
_entity.id
_entity.type
_entity.pdbx_description
1 polymer ?
#
loop_
_entity_poly.entity_id
_entity_poly.type
_entity_poly.pdbx_seq_one_letter_code
_entity_poly.pdbx_strand_id
1 'polypeptide(L)'
;MKKTKINIEYPLNTKSNKLIWTLISTAEGLQKWIADYVKEEDGRFVFTRGEAWTENHSLTAKILHREPMRSVKLRWENEECDEAYIELSIAKSDITGQQTLSITDYAEEGDEDNLRDLWEGDLERLHHSSGL
;
A
#
# COMPACT_ATOMS: atom_id res chain seq x y z
N MET A 1 8.98 -0.30 -21.06
CA MET A 1 7.99 -1.30 -20.64
C MET A 1 6.70 -0.61 -20.25
N LYS A 2 5.57 -1.15 -20.69
CA LYS A 2 4.29 -0.49 -20.45
C LYS A 2 3.42 -1.30 -19.50
N LYS A 3 2.87 -0.65 -18.48
CA LYS A 3 2.00 -1.27 -17.50
C LYS A 3 0.63 -0.60 -17.48
N THR A 4 -0.36 -1.32 -17.00
CA THR A 4 -1.74 -0.83 -16.88
C THR A 4 -2.00 -0.37 -15.46
N LYS A 5 -2.49 0.86 -15.33
CA LYS A 5 -2.86 1.43 -14.03
C LYS A 5 -4.14 0.78 -13.52
N ILE A 6 -4.13 0.35 -12.27
CA ILE A 6 -5.33 -0.12 -11.58
C ILE A 6 -5.59 0.74 -10.36
N ASN A 7 -6.84 0.80 -9.95
CA ASN A 7 -7.25 1.50 -8.74
C ASN A 7 -8.21 0.60 -7.97
N ILE A 8 -7.99 0.50 -6.65
CA ILE A 8 -8.84 -0.26 -5.75
C ILE A 8 -9.30 0.69 -4.65
N GLU A 9 -10.61 0.70 -4.38
CA GLU A 9 -11.15 1.49 -3.30
C GLU A 9 -11.73 0.56 -2.24
N TYR A 10 -11.39 0.82 -0.98
CA TYR A 10 -11.80 0.00 0.14
C TYR A 10 -12.41 0.87 1.24
N PRO A 11 -13.73 0.76 1.49
CA PRO A 11 -14.38 1.53 2.56
C PRO A 11 -13.86 1.08 3.93
N LEU A 12 -13.58 2.03 4.80
CA LEU A 12 -13.02 1.77 6.12
C LEU A 12 -14.04 1.98 7.21
N ASN A 13 -13.97 1.16 8.26
CA ASN A 13 -14.88 1.21 9.40
C ASN A 13 -14.37 2.13 10.51
N THR A 14 -13.83 3.28 10.14
CA THR A 14 -13.33 4.25 11.10
C THR A 14 -13.48 5.66 10.57
N LYS A 15 -13.60 6.61 11.47
CA LYS A 15 -13.57 8.04 11.14
C LYS A 15 -12.25 8.68 11.56
N SER A 16 -11.32 7.90 12.10
CA SER A 16 -10.03 8.41 12.55
C SER A 16 -9.03 8.48 11.40
N ASN A 17 -8.78 9.67 10.87
CA ASN A 17 -7.75 9.90 9.87
C ASN A 17 -6.37 9.50 10.38
N LYS A 18 -6.12 9.75 11.66
CA LYS A 18 -4.83 9.44 12.27
C LYS A 18 -4.55 7.94 12.26
N LEU A 19 -5.55 7.12 12.55
CA LEU A 19 -5.40 5.67 12.52
C LEU A 19 -5.09 5.19 11.09
N ILE A 20 -5.86 5.66 10.12
CA ILE A 20 -5.65 5.29 8.72
C ILE A 20 -4.27 5.75 8.26
N TRP A 21 -3.91 6.99 8.59
CA TRP A 21 -2.62 7.54 8.20
C TRP A 21 -1.46 6.69 8.74
N THR A 22 -1.55 6.26 10.00
CA THR A 22 -0.54 5.40 10.59
C THR A 22 -0.41 4.08 9.82
N LEU A 23 -1.52 3.51 9.37
CA LEU A 23 -1.52 2.24 8.64
C LEU A 23 -0.90 2.33 7.25
N ILE A 24 -0.93 3.49 6.61
CA ILE A 24 -0.42 3.63 5.25
C ILE A 24 0.93 4.35 5.17
N SER A 25 1.35 5.04 6.22
CA SER A 25 2.52 5.91 6.14
C SER A 25 3.69 5.50 7.03
N THR A 26 3.53 4.51 7.89
CA THR A 26 4.58 4.07 8.79
C THR A 26 4.93 2.62 8.55
N ALA A 27 6.19 2.26 8.87
CA ALA A 27 6.62 0.87 8.76
C ALA A 27 5.77 -0.05 9.65
N GLU A 28 5.49 0.37 10.88
CA GLU A 28 4.65 -0.42 11.79
C GLU A 28 3.24 -0.63 11.25
N GLY A 29 2.66 0.41 10.65
CA GLY A 29 1.33 0.32 10.08
C GLY A 29 1.30 -0.57 8.85
N LEU A 30 2.23 -0.40 7.93
CA LEU A 30 2.32 -1.20 6.72
C LEU A 30 2.58 -2.68 7.03
N GLN A 31 3.33 -2.96 8.09
CA GLN A 31 3.61 -4.32 8.53
C GLN A 31 2.36 -5.08 8.96
N LYS A 32 1.30 -4.38 9.31
CA LYS A 32 0.07 -5.03 9.74
C LYS A 32 -0.71 -5.67 8.60
N TRP A 33 -0.48 -5.22 7.36
CA TRP A 33 -1.30 -5.69 6.25
C TRP A 33 -0.57 -5.94 4.93
N ILE A 34 0.52 -5.25 4.64
CA ILE A 34 1.19 -5.39 3.34
C ILE A 34 2.27 -6.47 3.34
N ALA A 35 3.00 -6.62 4.43
CA ALA A 35 4.09 -7.56 4.50
C ALA A 35 4.25 -8.09 5.93
N ASP A 36 5.02 -9.15 6.09
CA ASP A 36 5.28 -9.73 7.40
C ASP A 36 6.21 -8.86 8.23
N TYR A 37 7.10 -8.15 7.56
CA TYR A 37 8.04 -7.25 8.19
C TYR A 37 8.29 -6.03 7.30
N VAL A 38 8.23 -4.84 7.88
CA VAL A 38 8.51 -3.60 7.17
C VAL A 38 9.43 -2.74 7.99
N LYS A 39 10.41 -2.14 7.33
CA LYS A 39 11.34 -1.23 7.98
C LYS A 39 11.49 0.01 7.11
N GLU A 40 11.55 1.18 7.75
CA GLU A 40 11.82 2.44 7.05
C GLU A 40 13.28 2.80 7.25
N GLU A 41 13.98 3.12 6.16
CA GLU A 41 15.41 3.41 6.19
C GLU A 41 15.77 4.34 5.03
N ASP A 42 16.35 5.49 5.34
CA ASP A 42 16.85 6.46 4.35
C ASP A 42 15.84 6.83 3.26
N GLY A 43 14.59 7.10 3.66
CA GLY A 43 13.55 7.48 2.71
C GLY A 43 12.99 6.33 1.88
N ARG A 44 13.17 5.11 2.36
CA ARG A 44 12.69 3.90 1.71
C ARG A 44 11.98 3.00 2.70
N PHE A 45 11.04 2.21 2.19
CA PHE A 45 10.45 1.10 2.94
C PHE A 45 11.02 -0.21 2.40
N VAL A 46 11.51 -1.06 3.28
CA VAL A 46 11.93 -2.42 2.95
C VAL A 46 10.85 -3.37 3.43
N PHE A 47 10.25 -4.09 2.49
CA PHE A 47 9.17 -5.04 2.77
C PHE A 47 9.71 -6.46 2.68
N THR A 48 9.45 -7.27 3.70
CA THR A 48 9.83 -8.68 3.71
C THR A 48 8.59 -9.54 3.90
N ARG A 49 8.36 -10.48 2.98
CA ARG A 49 7.28 -11.45 3.07
C ARG A 49 7.88 -12.85 3.28
N GLY A 50 7.14 -13.68 4.03
CA GLY A 50 7.60 -15.01 4.35
C GLY A 50 8.56 -15.02 5.52
N GLU A 51 9.36 -16.05 5.63
CA GLU A 51 10.27 -16.20 6.74
C GLU A 51 11.44 -15.21 6.63
N ALA A 52 11.71 -14.47 7.72
CA ALA A 52 12.67 -13.38 7.71
C ALA A 52 14.11 -13.80 7.37
N TRP A 53 14.42 -15.07 7.51
CA TRP A 53 15.76 -15.60 7.20
C TRP A 53 15.90 -16.10 5.75
N THR A 54 14.83 -16.02 4.96
CA THR A 54 14.88 -16.42 3.56
C THR A 54 15.29 -15.21 2.71
N GLU A 55 16.47 -15.26 2.14
CA GLU A 55 17.16 -14.11 1.55
C GLU A 55 16.46 -13.40 0.37
N ASN A 56 15.52 -14.00 -0.29
CA ASN A 56 15.00 -13.44 -1.54
C ASN A 56 13.60 -12.89 -1.48
N HIS A 57 13.08 -12.58 -0.31
CA HIS A 57 11.70 -12.11 -0.17
C HIS A 57 11.58 -10.65 0.26
N SER A 58 12.65 -9.91 0.15
CA SER A 58 12.64 -8.48 0.49
C SER A 58 12.60 -7.62 -0.77
N LEU A 59 11.70 -6.64 -0.77
CA LEU A 59 11.59 -5.65 -1.83
C LEU A 59 11.68 -4.26 -1.22
N THR A 60 12.38 -3.37 -1.88
CA THR A 60 12.57 -2.00 -1.40
C THR A 60 11.80 -1.03 -2.28
N ALA A 61 11.04 -0.14 -1.66
CA ALA A 61 10.32 0.93 -2.33
C ALA A 61 10.82 2.28 -1.85
N LYS A 62 11.13 3.15 -2.80
CA LYS A 62 11.51 4.52 -2.49
C LYS A 62 10.25 5.34 -2.19
N ILE A 63 10.29 6.15 -1.14
CA ILE A 63 9.20 7.06 -0.80
C ILE A 63 9.35 8.29 -1.69
N LEU A 64 8.45 8.44 -2.67
CA LEU A 64 8.47 9.56 -3.60
C LEU A 64 7.82 10.80 -2.99
N HIS A 65 6.76 10.59 -2.23
CA HIS A 65 5.98 11.66 -1.65
C HIS A 65 5.20 11.13 -0.47
N ARG A 66 5.10 11.96 0.58
CA ARG A 66 4.32 11.64 1.77
C ARG A 66 3.60 12.92 2.18
N GLU A 67 2.31 12.98 1.86
CA GLU A 67 1.47 14.13 2.22
C GLU A 67 0.70 13.78 3.49
N PRO A 68 1.00 14.45 4.62
CA PRO A 68 0.40 14.08 5.90
C PRO A 68 -1.12 14.05 5.87
N MET A 69 -1.67 12.96 6.41
CA MET A 69 -3.11 12.69 6.50
C MET A 69 -3.82 12.53 5.16
N ARG A 70 -3.07 12.41 4.05
CA ARG A 70 -3.66 12.26 2.71
C ARG A 70 -3.14 11.06 1.94
N SER A 71 -1.84 11.02 1.66
CA SER A 71 -1.33 10.00 0.75
C SER A 71 0.14 9.72 0.93
N VAL A 72 0.51 8.52 0.50
CA VAL A 72 1.91 8.08 0.39
C VAL A 72 2.10 7.55 -1.01
N LYS A 73 3.13 8.01 -1.70
CA LYS A 73 3.47 7.55 -3.03
C LYS A 73 4.82 6.84 -2.99
N LEU A 74 4.85 5.63 -3.49
CA LEU A 74 6.02 4.76 -3.45
C LEU A 74 6.39 4.30 -4.85
N ARG A 75 7.67 3.96 -5.03
CA ARG A 75 8.13 3.35 -6.27
C ARG A 75 9.13 2.24 -5.94
N TRP A 76 8.88 1.05 -6.47
CA TRP A 76 9.82 -0.06 -6.30
C TRP A 76 11.17 0.28 -6.92
N GLU A 77 12.26 -0.02 -6.24
CA GLU A 77 13.59 0.26 -6.77
C GLU A 77 13.93 -0.54 -8.01
N ASN A 78 13.31 -1.71 -8.15
CA ASN A 78 13.50 -2.55 -9.33
C ASN A 78 12.47 -2.29 -10.44
N GLU A 79 11.68 -1.22 -10.33
CA GLU A 79 10.66 -0.90 -11.31
C GLU A 79 11.27 -0.37 -12.61
N GLU A 80 10.96 -1.02 -13.73
CA GLU A 80 11.46 -0.63 -15.05
C GLU A 80 10.54 0.31 -15.81
N CYS A 81 9.25 0.33 -15.46
CA CYS A 81 8.29 1.22 -16.10
C CYS A 81 8.36 2.61 -15.47
N ASP A 82 8.73 3.61 -16.27
CA ASP A 82 8.93 4.97 -15.78
C ASP A 82 7.68 5.60 -15.16
N GLU A 83 6.50 5.18 -15.60
CA GLU A 83 5.24 5.74 -15.13
C GLU A 83 4.68 5.02 -13.89
N ALA A 84 5.21 3.85 -13.54
CA ALA A 84 4.63 3.03 -12.49
C ALA A 84 4.99 3.52 -11.09
N TYR A 85 3.99 3.52 -10.21
CA TYR A 85 4.15 3.87 -8.82
C TYR A 85 3.04 3.18 -8.01
N ILE A 86 3.17 3.19 -6.68
CA ILE A 86 2.11 2.77 -5.77
C ILE A 86 1.69 4.00 -4.99
N GLU A 87 0.39 4.26 -4.93
CA GLU A 87 -0.13 5.35 -4.11
C GLU A 87 -1.22 4.82 -3.19
N LEU A 88 -1.05 5.10 -1.91
CA LEU A 88 -2.03 4.80 -0.87
C LEU A 88 -2.59 6.14 -0.40
N SER A 89 -3.89 6.35 -0.57
CA SER A 89 -4.49 7.62 -0.23
C SER A 89 -5.80 7.45 0.56
N ILE A 90 -6.15 8.47 1.31
CA ILE A 90 -7.35 8.51 2.12
C ILE A 90 -8.33 9.46 1.47
N ALA A 91 -9.54 8.98 1.16
CA ALA A 91 -10.63 9.79 0.66
C ALA A 91 -11.76 9.79 1.67
N LYS A 92 -12.42 10.94 1.83
CA LYS A 92 -13.53 11.08 2.77
C LYS A 92 -14.77 11.54 2.04
N SER A 93 -15.89 10.85 2.26
CA SER A 93 -17.17 11.27 1.71
C SER A 93 -17.69 12.51 2.44
N ASP A 94 -17.99 13.57 1.72
CA ASP A 94 -18.55 14.80 2.29
C ASP A 94 -19.98 14.59 2.83
N ILE A 95 -20.66 13.57 2.33
CA ILE A 95 -22.06 13.30 2.70
C ILE A 95 -22.14 12.46 3.98
N THR A 96 -21.38 11.35 4.04
CA THR A 96 -21.48 10.39 5.14
C THR A 96 -20.35 10.49 6.15
N GLY A 97 -19.26 11.16 5.79
CA GLY A 97 -18.04 11.17 6.60
C GLY A 97 -17.27 9.86 6.54
N GLN A 98 -17.74 8.89 5.73
CA GLN A 98 -17.06 7.62 5.58
C GLN A 98 -15.72 7.80 4.88
N GLN A 99 -14.72 7.11 5.37
CA GLN A 99 -13.39 7.15 4.78
C GLN A 99 -13.12 5.92 3.93
N THR A 100 -12.41 6.14 2.85
CA THR A 100 -12.07 5.09 1.88
C THR A 100 -10.57 5.10 1.66
N LEU A 101 -9.97 3.92 1.70
CA LEU A 101 -8.58 3.75 1.29
C LEU A 101 -8.55 3.53 -0.21
N SER A 102 -7.83 4.37 -0.93
CA SER A 102 -7.65 4.24 -2.37
C SER A 102 -6.23 3.75 -2.64
N ILE A 103 -6.12 2.68 -3.41
CA ILE A 103 -4.85 2.07 -3.77
C ILE A 103 -4.67 2.18 -5.27
N THR A 104 -3.58 2.82 -5.71
CA THR A 104 -3.21 2.88 -7.11
C THR A 104 -1.94 2.08 -7.31
N ASP A 105 -1.94 1.20 -8.30
CA ASP A 105 -0.78 0.38 -8.64
C ASP A 105 -0.78 0.12 -10.14
N TYR A 106 0.26 -0.50 -10.65
CA TYR A 106 0.42 -0.78 -12.07
C TYR A 106 0.74 -2.25 -12.27
N ALA A 107 -0.03 -2.89 -13.15
CA ALA A 107 0.14 -4.30 -13.49
C ALA A 107 0.73 -4.45 -14.88
N GLU A 108 1.47 -5.52 -15.09
CA GLU A 108 1.86 -5.90 -16.44
C GLU A 108 0.61 -6.26 -17.23
N GLU A 109 0.68 -6.07 -18.55
CA GLU A 109 -0.44 -6.34 -19.43
C GLU A 109 -0.93 -7.78 -19.28
N GLY A 110 -2.23 -7.94 -19.00
CA GLY A 110 -2.83 -9.24 -18.79
C GLY A 110 -2.76 -9.76 -17.37
N ASP A 111 -2.09 -9.03 -16.46
CA ASP A 111 -1.87 -9.47 -15.08
C ASP A 111 -2.64 -8.65 -14.06
N GLU A 112 -3.59 -7.84 -14.52
CA GLU A 112 -4.35 -6.93 -13.67
C GLU A 112 -5.13 -7.66 -12.59
N ASP A 113 -5.77 -8.79 -12.95
CA ASP A 113 -6.57 -9.55 -11.99
C ASP A 113 -5.71 -10.16 -10.89
N ASN A 114 -4.52 -10.64 -11.23
CA ASN A 114 -3.60 -11.20 -10.24
C ASN A 114 -3.14 -10.12 -9.26
N LEU A 115 -2.86 -8.93 -9.76
CA LEU A 115 -2.46 -7.82 -8.89
C LEU A 115 -3.61 -7.39 -7.97
N ARG A 116 -4.84 -7.36 -8.48
CA ARG A 116 -6.01 -7.07 -7.64
C ARG A 116 -6.19 -8.11 -6.55
N ASP A 117 -6.00 -9.38 -6.87
CA ASP A 117 -6.10 -10.46 -5.89
C ASP A 117 -5.07 -10.32 -4.78
N LEU A 118 -3.85 -9.91 -5.12
CA LEU A 118 -2.81 -9.66 -4.12
C LEU A 118 -3.21 -8.54 -3.16
N TRP A 119 -3.75 -7.45 -3.69
CA TRP A 119 -4.20 -6.33 -2.86
C TRP A 119 -5.42 -6.71 -2.02
N GLU A 120 -6.33 -7.51 -2.56
CA GLU A 120 -7.49 -8.00 -1.79
C GLU A 120 -7.04 -8.84 -0.61
N GLY A 121 -6.01 -9.68 -0.78
CA GLY A 121 -5.43 -10.43 0.32
C GLY A 121 -4.82 -9.52 1.38
N ASP A 122 -4.15 -8.47 0.96
CA ASP A 122 -3.57 -7.49 1.87
C ASP A 122 -4.68 -6.74 2.64
N LEU A 123 -5.76 -6.36 1.95
CA LEU A 123 -6.89 -5.68 2.57
C LEU A 123 -7.61 -6.58 3.58
N GLU A 124 -7.69 -7.86 3.30
CA GLU A 124 -8.25 -8.83 4.25
C GLU A 124 -7.41 -8.87 5.53
N ARG A 125 -6.09 -8.84 5.40
CA ARG A 125 -5.20 -8.76 6.56
C ARG A 125 -5.37 -7.44 7.32
N LEU A 126 -5.58 -6.34 6.59
CA LEU A 126 -5.87 -5.04 7.21
C LEU A 126 -7.11 -5.14 8.10
N HIS A 127 -8.17 -5.76 7.57
CA HIS A 127 -9.40 -5.94 8.32
C HIS A 127 -9.19 -6.79 9.58
N HIS A 128 -8.49 -7.91 9.45
CA HIS A 128 -8.25 -8.81 10.58
C HIS A 128 -7.34 -8.21 11.65
N SER A 129 -6.35 -7.42 11.25
CA SER A 129 -5.37 -6.89 12.20
C SER A 129 -5.81 -5.60 12.87
N SER A 130 -6.69 -4.82 12.24
CA SER A 130 -7.07 -3.49 12.71
C SER A 130 -8.57 -3.31 12.91
N GLY A 131 -9.39 -4.23 12.42
CA GLY A 131 -10.84 -4.10 12.47
C GLY A 131 -11.41 -3.16 11.42
N LEU A 132 -10.60 -2.66 10.52
CA LEU A 132 -11.02 -1.75 9.47
C LEU A 132 -11.38 -2.51 8.20
#